data_fa46fe342365d49bd3aeee61a6fd8797
#
_entry.id   fa46fe342365d49bd3aeee61a6fd8797
#
_cell.length_a   1.000
_cell.length_b   1.000
_cell.length_c   1.000
_cell.angle_alpha   90.00
_cell.angle_beta   90.00
_cell.angle_gamma   90.00
#
_symmetry.space_group_name_H-M   'P 1'
#
loop_
_entity.id
_entity.type
_entity.pdbx_description
1 polymer ?
#
loop_
_entity_poly.entity_id
_entity_poly.type
_entity_poly.pdbx_seq_one_letter_code
_entity_poly.pdbx_strand_id
1 'polypeptide(L)'
;EEGHLRWDSLGEFMALAVSLEHYGQKNNSKKAGILGRSLDEATEKFLEENRSPSRKVNELDTRGSHFYLALYWARALAKQEEEPALAGAFQKVASDLEAQTDPILQELLDAQGQPQDIGGYYLPDAEKVRRAMRPSCSFNAILEQL
;
A
#
# COMPACT_ATOMS: atom_id res chain seq x y z
N GLU A 1 9.98 -16.05 11.26
CA GLU A 1 10.00 -16.46 12.66
C GLU A 1 9.70 -15.31 13.62
N GLU A 2 10.12 -14.08 13.29
CA GLU A 2 9.98 -12.92 14.17
C GLU A 2 8.66 -12.15 13.98
N GLY A 3 7.82 -12.53 13.04
CA GLY A 3 6.56 -11.82 12.75
C GLY A 3 6.72 -10.35 12.36
N HIS A 4 7.94 -9.90 12.10
CA HIS A 4 8.27 -8.54 11.64
C HIS A 4 8.84 -8.57 10.23
N LEU A 5 8.17 -7.88 9.32
CA LEU A 5 8.53 -7.84 7.91
C LEU A 5 9.33 -6.55 7.60
N ARG A 6 10.59 -6.71 7.18
CA ARG A 6 11.53 -5.61 6.92
C ARG A 6 11.85 -5.38 5.45
N TRP A 7 11.11 -6.00 4.55
CA TRP A 7 11.31 -5.80 3.12
C TRP A 7 10.96 -4.37 2.73
N ASP A 8 11.92 -3.63 2.22
CA ASP A 8 11.70 -2.29 1.67
C ASP A 8 11.31 -2.41 0.20
N SER A 9 10.07 -2.09 -0.10
CA SER A 9 9.50 -2.19 -1.45
C SER A 9 9.65 -0.91 -2.27
N LEU A 10 10.53 0.01 -1.88
CA LEU A 10 10.72 1.28 -2.59
C LEU A 10 11.07 1.08 -4.07
N GLY A 11 11.94 0.12 -4.36
CA GLY A 11 12.32 -0.21 -5.74
C GLY A 11 11.14 -0.70 -6.58
N GLU A 12 10.24 -1.51 -5.99
CA GLU A 12 9.03 -2.00 -6.62
C GLU A 12 8.01 -0.88 -6.86
N PHE A 13 7.87 0.06 -5.94
CA PHE A 13 6.98 1.21 -6.12
C PHE A 13 7.43 2.08 -7.30
N MET A 14 8.72 2.40 -7.37
CA MET A 14 9.32 3.15 -8.48
C MET A 14 9.19 2.40 -9.81
N ALA A 15 9.47 1.10 -9.83
CA ALA A 15 9.33 0.27 -11.02
C ALA A 15 7.88 0.20 -11.51
N LEU A 16 6.90 0.12 -10.59
CA LEU A 16 5.48 0.14 -10.94
C LEU A 16 5.07 1.49 -11.53
N ALA A 17 5.50 2.62 -10.96
CA ALA A 17 5.20 3.95 -11.47
C ALA A 17 5.69 4.11 -12.92
N VAL A 18 6.96 3.81 -13.18
CA VAL A 18 7.54 3.84 -14.54
C VAL A 18 6.85 2.89 -15.50
N SER A 19 6.48 1.69 -15.03
CA SER A 19 5.75 0.70 -15.85
C SER A 19 4.36 1.18 -16.25
N LEU A 20 3.64 1.83 -15.33
CA LEU A 20 2.32 2.41 -15.59
C LEU A 20 2.40 3.57 -16.59
N GLU A 21 3.39 4.44 -16.47
CA GLU A 21 3.62 5.53 -17.42
C GLU A 21 3.96 5.00 -18.80
N HIS A 22 4.88 4.04 -18.89
CA HIS A 22 5.25 3.42 -20.16
C HIS A 22 4.05 2.72 -20.82
N TYR A 23 3.27 1.98 -20.02
CA TYR A 23 2.03 1.35 -20.51
C TYR A 23 1.04 2.41 -21.03
N GLY A 24 0.88 3.50 -20.30
CA GLY A 24 0.03 4.63 -20.68
C GLY A 24 0.42 5.22 -22.03
N GLN A 25 1.70 5.45 -22.24
CA GLN A 25 2.24 5.97 -23.51
C GLN A 25 2.05 4.98 -24.64
N LYS A 26 2.44 3.71 -24.44
CA LYS A 26 2.39 2.67 -25.48
C LYS A 26 0.97 2.33 -25.93
N ASN A 27 0.01 2.34 -25.02
CA ASN A 27 -1.38 1.94 -25.27
C ASN A 27 -2.34 3.13 -25.35
N ASN A 28 -1.83 4.35 -25.36
CA ASN A 28 -2.62 5.58 -25.33
C ASN A 28 -3.66 5.60 -24.20
N SER A 29 -3.27 5.07 -23.02
CA SER A 29 -4.12 5.02 -21.83
C SER A 29 -3.84 6.17 -20.89
N LYS A 30 -4.68 7.21 -20.95
CA LYS A 30 -4.58 8.37 -20.07
C LYS A 30 -4.62 7.96 -18.58
N LYS A 31 -5.52 7.04 -18.23
CA LYS A 31 -5.67 6.57 -16.84
C LYS A 31 -4.39 5.91 -16.31
N ALA A 32 -3.73 5.08 -17.11
CA ALA A 32 -2.47 4.45 -16.70
C ALA A 32 -1.36 5.49 -16.46
N GLY A 33 -1.28 6.51 -17.31
CA GLY A 33 -0.33 7.61 -17.11
C GLY A 33 -0.61 8.40 -15.81
N ILE A 34 -1.88 8.66 -15.50
CA ILE A 34 -2.26 9.31 -14.24
C ILE A 34 -1.90 8.45 -13.03
N LEU A 35 -2.19 7.14 -13.09
CA LEU A 35 -1.82 6.21 -12.02
C LEU A 35 -0.31 6.20 -11.79
N GLY A 36 0.51 6.18 -12.84
CA GLY A 36 1.97 6.20 -12.74
C GLY A 36 2.49 7.48 -12.08
N ARG A 37 2.11 8.65 -12.59
CA ARG A 37 2.52 9.94 -12.00
C ARG A 37 2.05 10.13 -10.56
N SER A 38 0.83 9.73 -10.26
CA SER A 38 0.30 9.81 -8.88
C SER A 38 1.02 8.84 -7.94
N LEU A 39 1.49 7.69 -8.44
CA LEU A 39 2.31 6.76 -7.65
C LEU A 39 3.71 7.32 -7.41
N ASP A 40 4.29 8.00 -8.39
CA ASP A 40 5.58 8.66 -8.25
C ASP A 40 5.51 9.77 -7.18
N GLU A 41 4.50 10.63 -7.23
CA GLU A 41 4.20 11.62 -6.17
C GLU A 41 4.02 11.00 -4.79
N ALA A 42 3.29 9.88 -4.72
CA ALA A 42 3.08 9.15 -3.46
C ALA A 42 4.38 8.55 -2.92
N THR A 43 5.26 8.07 -3.80
CA THR A 43 6.57 7.51 -3.43
C THR A 43 7.52 8.61 -2.94
N GLU A 44 7.48 9.78 -3.56
CA GLU A 44 8.22 10.96 -3.10
C GLU A 44 7.78 11.35 -1.68
N LYS A 45 6.48 11.42 -1.43
CA LYS A 45 5.91 11.70 -0.11
C LYS A 45 6.27 10.62 0.93
N PHE A 46 6.26 9.36 0.53
CA PHE A 46 6.68 8.23 1.34
C PHE A 46 8.13 8.37 1.82
N LEU A 47 9.02 8.81 0.93
CA LEU A 47 10.43 9.08 1.26
C LEU A 47 10.60 10.30 2.18
N GLU A 48 9.95 11.40 1.87
CA GLU A 48 10.00 12.63 2.68
C GLU A 48 9.60 12.36 4.14
N GLU A 49 8.57 11.53 4.35
CA GLU A 49 8.05 11.20 5.67
C GLU A 49 8.73 9.97 6.30
N ASN A 50 9.76 9.43 5.66
CA ASN A 50 10.54 8.28 6.15
C ASN A 50 9.67 7.08 6.53
N ARG A 51 8.81 6.62 5.60
CA ARG A 51 7.88 5.51 5.81
C ARG A 51 8.45 4.13 5.45
N SER A 52 9.76 4.02 5.23
CA SER A 52 10.43 2.73 5.06
C SER A 52 10.35 1.87 6.34
N PRO A 53 10.32 0.53 6.21
CA PRO A 53 10.15 -0.35 7.37
C PRO A 53 11.35 -0.27 8.32
N SER A 54 11.06 -0.24 9.61
CA SER A 54 12.05 -0.29 10.68
C SER A 54 12.70 -1.67 10.77
N ARG A 55 13.84 -1.73 11.45
CA ARG A 55 14.52 -2.98 11.79
C ARG A 55 14.05 -3.61 13.10
N LYS A 56 13.16 -2.94 13.83
CA LYS A 56 12.73 -3.37 15.17
C LYS A 56 11.29 -3.87 15.15
N VAL A 57 11.04 -4.94 15.89
CA VAL A 57 9.69 -5.42 16.19
C VAL A 57 8.92 -4.36 16.98
N ASN A 58 7.63 -4.28 16.79
CA ASN A 58 6.72 -3.26 17.35
C ASN A 58 6.95 -1.83 16.80
N GLU A 59 7.67 -1.71 15.70
CA GLU A 59 7.77 -0.50 14.90
C GLU A 59 7.17 -0.75 13.50
N LEU A 60 7.18 0.26 12.64
CA LEU A 60 6.66 0.16 11.28
C LEU A 60 7.33 -0.99 10.50
N ASP A 61 6.55 -1.94 10.03
CA ASP A 61 7.00 -3.03 9.16
C ASP A 61 6.60 -2.79 7.68
N THR A 62 6.90 -3.74 6.81
CA THR A 62 6.54 -3.68 5.38
C THR A 62 5.04 -3.46 5.16
N ARG A 63 4.18 -4.07 5.97
CA ARG A 63 2.71 -3.92 5.84
C ARG A 63 2.26 -2.51 6.15
N GLY A 64 2.80 -1.91 7.21
CA GLY A 64 2.57 -0.52 7.56
C GLY A 64 3.12 0.46 6.51
N SER A 65 4.29 0.17 5.94
CA SER A 65 4.85 0.94 4.82
C SER A 65 3.93 0.93 3.60
N HIS A 66 3.38 -0.23 3.24
CA HIS A 66 2.40 -0.34 2.14
C HIS A 66 1.10 0.41 2.44
N PHE A 67 0.65 0.43 3.69
CA PHE A 67 -0.49 1.25 4.10
C PHE A 67 -0.23 2.74 3.82
N TYR A 68 0.91 3.28 4.23
CA TYR A 68 1.24 4.67 3.97
C TYR A 68 1.36 4.98 2.49
N LEU A 69 1.96 4.10 1.69
CA LEU A 69 1.99 4.29 0.25
C LEU A 69 0.57 4.33 -0.34
N ALA A 70 -0.30 3.40 0.05
CA ALA A 70 -1.69 3.36 -0.42
C ALA A 70 -2.45 4.64 -0.04
N LEU A 71 -2.27 5.16 1.17
CA LEU A 71 -2.85 6.42 1.63
C LEU A 71 -2.37 7.60 0.77
N TYR A 72 -1.05 7.71 0.54
CA TYR A 72 -0.49 8.81 -0.24
C TYR A 72 -0.90 8.72 -1.71
N TRP A 73 -0.93 7.51 -2.27
CA TRP A 73 -1.38 7.30 -3.65
C TRP A 73 -2.86 7.62 -3.81
N ALA A 74 -3.72 7.19 -2.89
CA ALA A 74 -5.14 7.56 -2.89
C ALA A 74 -5.33 9.08 -2.79
N ARG A 75 -4.56 9.77 -1.96
CA ARG A 75 -4.57 11.24 -1.85
C ARG A 75 -4.13 11.93 -3.14
N ALA A 76 -3.07 11.46 -3.79
CA ALA A 76 -2.61 12.01 -5.06
C ALA A 76 -3.67 11.82 -6.16
N LEU A 77 -4.28 10.61 -6.24
CA LEU A 77 -5.35 10.32 -7.18
C LEU A 77 -6.63 11.14 -6.92
N ALA A 78 -6.95 11.40 -5.66
CA ALA A 78 -8.10 12.22 -5.29
C ALA A 78 -7.93 13.70 -5.65
N LYS A 79 -6.70 14.20 -5.73
CA LYS A 79 -6.38 15.61 -6.03
C LYS A 79 -6.21 15.90 -7.52
N GLN A 80 -5.92 14.90 -8.35
CA GLN A 80 -5.70 15.13 -9.77
C GLN A 80 -6.99 15.59 -10.48
N GLU A 81 -6.84 16.49 -11.45
CA GLU A 81 -7.95 17.11 -12.16
C GLU A 81 -8.14 16.58 -13.60
N GLU A 82 -7.23 15.72 -14.06
CA GLU A 82 -7.20 15.22 -15.43
C GLU A 82 -8.32 14.21 -15.74
N GLU A 83 -8.76 13.45 -14.73
CA GLU A 83 -9.79 12.41 -14.85
C GLU A 83 -10.73 12.48 -13.63
N PRO A 84 -11.79 13.30 -13.65
CA PRO A 84 -12.66 13.54 -12.50
C PRO A 84 -13.35 12.28 -11.95
N ALA A 85 -13.67 11.31 -12.81
CA ALA A 85 -14.28 10.05 -12.38
C ALA A 85 -13.31 9.23 -11.51
N LEU A 86 -12.02 9.20 -11.88
CA LEU A 86 -10.98 8.56 -11.09
C LEU A 86 -10.74 9.29 -9.77
N ALA A 87 -10.68 10.63 -9.80
CA ALA A 87 -10.55 11.44 -8.60
C ALA A 87 -11.70 11.18 -7.62
N GLY A 88 -12.95 11.16 -8.10
CA GLY A 88 -14.13 10.90 -7.29
C GLY A 88 -14.12 9.52 -6.63
N ALA A 89 -13.66 8.48 -7.33
CA ALA A 89 -13.53 7.14 -6.78
C ALA A 89 -12.52 7.10 -5.61
N PHE A 90 -11.38 7.77 -5.77
CA PHE A 90 -10.32 7.77 -4.76
C PHE A 90 -10.52 8.79 -3.63
N GLN A 91 -11.41 9.78 -3.79
CA GLN A 91 -11.68 10.77 -2.75
C GLN A 91 -12.25 10.12 -1.47
N LYS A 92 -13.20 9.20 -1.63
CA LYS A 92 -13.75 8.45 -0.50
C LYS A 92 -12.69 7.53 0.12
N VAL A 93 -11.95 6.80 -0.69
CA VAL A 93 -10.90 5.87 -0.23
C VAL A 93 -9.83 6.62 0.56
N ALA A 94 -9.34 7.75 0.05
CA ALA A 94 -8.36 8.58 0.74
C ALA A 94 -8.88 9.07 2.10
N SER A 95 -10.13 9.54 2.15
CA SER A 95 -10.78 9.97 3.39
C SER A 95 -10.93 8.84 4.40
N ASP A 96 -11.37 7.66 3.96
CA ASP A 96 -11.56 6.50 4.83
C ASP A 96 -10.21 5.97 5.36
N LEU A 97 -9.17 5.90 4.53
CA LEU A 97 -7.82 5.53 4.96
C LEU A 97 -7.26 6.52 5.98
N GLU A 98 -7.47 7.81 5.75
CA GLU A 98 -7.03 8.87 6.66
C GLU A 98 -7.72 8.77 8.02
N ALA A 99 -9.04 8.60 8.03
CA ALA A 99 -9.84 8.49 9.24
C ALA A 99 -9.52 7.21 10.05
N GLN A 100 -9.08 6.13 9.37
CA GLN A 100 -8.77 4.85 9.97
C GLN A 100 -7.26 4.60 10.15
N THR A 101 -6.42 5.62 10.01
CA THR A 101 -4.95 5.47 10.09
C THR A 101 -4.51 4.81 11.40
N ASP A 102 -4.93 5.34 12.54
CA ASP A 102 -4.51 4.82 13.85
C ASP A 102 -5.01 3.40 14.11
N PRO A 103 -6.30 3.06 13.92
CA PRO A 103 -6.78 1.69 14.01
C PRO A 103 -6.02 0.72 13.10
N ILE A 104 -5.81 1.07 11.83
CA ILE A 104 -5.12 0.22 10.86
C ILE A 104 -3.68 -0.04 11.31
N LEU A 105 -2.95 1.00 11.69
CA LEU A 105 -1.56 0.85 12.15
C LEU A 105 -1.49 -0.01 13.42
N GLN A 106 -2.44 0.13 14.35
CA GLN A 106 -2.50 -0.70 15.54
C GLN A 106 -2.77 -2.17 15.19
N GLU A 107 -3.73 -2.48 14.31
CA GLU A 107 -3.99 -3.84 13.83
C GLU A 107 -2.74 -4.47 13.19
N LEU A 108 -1.96 -3.69 12.42
CA LEU A 108 -0.72 -4.16 11.80
C LEU A 108 0.39 -4.40 12.83
N LEU A 109 0.52 -3.56 13.85
CA LEU A 109 1.48 -3.73 14.94
C LEU A 109 1.13 -4.94 15.81
N ASP A 110 -0.13 -5.15 16.14
CA ASP A 110 -0.60 -6.27 16.96
C ASP A 110 -0.36 -7.63 16.29
N ALA A 111 -0.25 -7.64 14.95
CA ALA A 111 0.08 -8.85 14.19
C ALA A 111 1.57 -9.22 14.22
N GLN A 112 2.44 -8.40 14.82
CA GLN A 112 3.88 -8.65 14.91
C GLN A 112 4.24 -9.52 16.12
N GLY A 113 5.47 -10.03 16.11
CA GLY A 113 6.06 -10.72 17.27
C GLY A 113 5.54 -12.12 17.54
N GLN A 114 4.62 -12.63 16.72
CA GLN A 114 4.07 -13.98 16.83
C GLN A 114 4.43 -14.84 15.61
N PRO A 115 4.79 -16.11 15.80
CA PRO A 115 5.00 -17.03 14.69
C PRO A 115 3.76 -17.13 13.81
N GLN A 116 3.95 -17.11 12.50
CA GLN A 116 2.86 -17.23 11.53
C GLN A 116 2.88 -18.62 10.88
N ASP A 117 1.75 -19.31 10.93
CA ASP A 117 1.55 -20.54 10.15
C ASP A 117 1.12 -20.17 8.73
N ILE A 118 1.99 -20.40 7.76
CA ILE A 118 1.72 -20.19 6.33
C ILE A 118 1.49 -21.50 5.56
N GLY A 119 1.42 -22.65 6.26
CA GLY A 119 1.15 -23.95 5.66
C GLY A 119 2.36 -24.67 5.08
N GLY A 120 3.50 -24.00 4.90
CA GLY A 120 4.74 -24.56 4.37
C GLY A 120 5.63 -23.50 3.74
N TYR A 121 6.91 -23.79 3.63
CA TYR A 121 7.88 -22.84 3.09
C TYR A 121 7.90 -22.80 1.56
N TYR A 122 7.89 -23.97 0.91
CA TYR A 122 8.01 -24.08 -0.54
C TYR A 122 6.67 -23.96 -1.28
N LEU A 123 5.59 -24.37 -0.65
CA LEU A 123 4.24 -24.28 -1.19
C LEU A 123 3.31 -23.79 -0.06
N PRO A 124 3.33 -22.50 0.25
CA PRO A 124 2.51 -21.96 1.31
C PRO A 124 1.02 -21.98 0.95
N ASP A 125 0.18 -22.09 1.98
CA ASP A 125 -1.28 -21.99 1.84
C ASP A 125 -1.68 -20.53 1.56
N ALA A 126 -2.38 -20.30 0.45
CA ALA A 126 -2.73 -18.95 -0.02
C ALA A 126 -3.58 -18.16 0.99
N GLU A 127 -4.53 -18.82 1.70
CA GLU A 127 -5.38 -18.17 2.68
C GLU A 127 -4.61 -17.82 3.96
N LYS A 128 -3.70 -18.69 4.40
CA LYS A 128 -2.84 -18.42 5.54
C LYS A 128 -1.87 -17.27 5.24
N VAL A 129 -1.26 -17.26 4.06
CA VAL A 129 -0.41 -16.16 3.60
C VAL A 129 -1.19 -14.86 3.54
N ARG A 130 -2.39 -14.87 2.94
CA ARG A 130 -3.23 -13.68 2.87
C ARG A 130 -3.53 -13.10 4.26
N ARG A 131 -3.87 -13.94 5.22
CA ARG A 131 -4.11 -13.50 6.61
C ARG A 131 -2.86 -12.91 7.27
N ALA A 132 -1.70 -13.52 7.05
CA ALA A 132 -0.45 -13.03 7.60
C ALA A 132 0.01 -11.70 6.97
N MET A 133 -0.18 -11.55 5.66
CA MET A 133 0.26 -10.36 4.92
C MET A 133 -0.76 -9.22 4.96
N ARG A 134 -2.04 -9.50 5.16
CA ARG A 134 -3.15 -8.54 5.19
C ARG A 134 -3.98 -8.68 6.47
N PRO A 135 -3.37 -8.53 7.67
CA PRO A 135 -4.04 -8.78 8.94
C PRO A 135 -5.02 -7.68 9.34
N SER A 136 -4.92 -6.46 8.80
CA SER A 136 -5.82 -5.36 9.14
C SER A 136 -7.18 -5.53 8.46
N CYS A 137 -8.20 -5.83 9.25
CA CYS A 137 -9.59 -5.90 8.78
C CYS A 137 -10.10 -4.54 8.28
N SER A 138 -9.74 -3.46 8.98
CA SER A 138 -10.13 -2.09 8.64
C SER A 138 -9.54 -1.68 7.28
N PHE A 139 -8.27 -1.97 7.03
CA PHE A 139 -7.62 -1.68 5.75
C PHE A 139 -8.24 -2.49 4.60
N ASN A 140 -8.43 -3.79 4.82
CA ASN A 140 -9.04 -4.66 3.81
C ASN A 140 -10.44 -4.19 3.41
N ALA A 141 -11.28 -3.81 4.39
CA ALA A 141 -12.63 -3.35 4.14
C ALA A 141 -12.68 -2.06 3.29
N ILE A 142 -11.69 -1.18 3.43
CA ILE A 142 -11.60 0.03 2.59
C ILE A 142 -11.20 -0.34 1.16
N LEU A 143 -10.20 -1.24 0.99
CA LEU A 143 -9.74 -1.66 -0.33
C LEU A 143 -10.80 -2.44 -1.12
N GLU A 144 -11.70 -3.16 -0.43
CA GLU A 144 -12.81 -3.90 -1.05
C GLU A 144 -13.93 -3.00 -1.61
N GLN A 145 -13.87 -1.68 -1.35
CA GLN A 145 -14.80 -0.70 -1.92
C GLN A 145 -14.39 -0.21 -3.32
N LEU A 146 -13.17 -0.51 -3.75
CA LEU A 146 -12.65 -0.18 -5.10
C LEU A 146 -13.12 -1.18 -6.14
#